data_404d0ecd329989209d7f893cbdbfa1ce
#
_entry.id   404d0ecd329989209d7f893cbdbfa1ce
#
_cell.length_a   1.000
_cell.length_b   1.000
_cell.length_c   1.000
_cell.angle_alpha   90.00
_cell.angle_beta   90.00
_cell.angle_gamma   90.00
#
_symmetry.space_group_name_H-M   'P 1'
#
loop_
_entity.id
_entity.type
_entity.pdbx_description
1 polymer ?
#
loop_
_entity_poly.entity_id
_entity_poly.type
_entity_poly.pdbx_seq_one_letter_code
_entity_poly.pdbx_strand_id
1 'polypeptide(L)'
;TKLNRPLLRELVDKYGYADIAAELDKRDGWPLEEDFLTGGMPPDDYIHCNITQKQDWIDLYATPYYFGCEADDRMNAVAFGKAMPLGARINAIYSSDIGHFDVVDMRAPLPEAFELVEDGHITEDDFRDFVFANAVRLWGTQNPRFFEGTAVAKEAAALLKNQL
;
A
#
# COMPACT_ATOMS: atom_id res chain seq x y z
N THR A 1 20.16 -15.48 0.39
CA THR A 1 19.99 -15.41 -1.09
C THR A 1 21.33 -14.99 -1.68
N LYS A 2 21.85 -15.70 -2.67
CA LYS A 2 23.07 -15.29 -3.38
C LYS A 2 22.69 -14.45 -4.58
N LEU A 3 23.32 -13.29 -4.73
CA LEU A 3 23.15 -12.42 -5.89
C LEU A 3 23.58 -13.16 -7.17
N ASN A 4 22.70 -13.20 -8.18
CA ASN A 4 23.05 -13.70 -9.50
C ASN A 4 23.78 -12.60 -10.30
N ARG A 5 25.10 -12.51 -10.10
CA ARG A 5 25.95 -11.47 -10.73
C ARG A 5 25.88 -11.48 -12.26
N PRO A 6 25.93 -12.65 -12.96
CA PRO A 6 25.78 -12.66 -14.41
C PRO A 6 24.48 -12.07 -14.91
N LEU A 7 23.36 -12.44 -14.30
CA LEU A 7 22.05 -11.88 -14.66
C LEU A 7 21.98 -10.40 -14.38
N LEU A 8 22.50 -9.95 -13.23
CA LEU A 8 22.51 -8.54 -12.89
C LEU A 8 23.33 -7.73 -13.90
N ARG A 9 24.51 -8.23 -14.32
CA ARG A 9 25.31 -7.58 -15.35
C ARG A 9 24.55 -7.47 -16.67
N GLU A 10 23.91 -8.55 -17.10
CA GLU A 10 23.06 -8.55 -18.30
C GLU A 10 21.95 -7.50 -18.21
N LEU A 11 21.29 -7.39 -17.06
CA LEU A 11 20.23 -6.41 -16.84
C LEU A 11 20.75 -4.97 -16.85
N VAL A 12 21.90 -4.72 -16.24
CA VAL A 12 22.54 -3.39 -16.24
C VAL A 12 23.00 -3.00 -17.65
N ASP A 13 23.57 -3.92 -18.40
CA ASP A 13 23.99 -3.65 -19.79
C ASP A 13 22.77 -3.37 -20.69
N LYS A 14 21.63 -3.99 -20.42
CA LYS A 14 20.42 -3.85 -21.22
C LYS A 14 19.55 -2.66 -20.82
N TYR A 15 19.46 -2.34 -19.56
CA TYR A 15 18.48 -1.37 -19.03
C TYR A 15 19.13 -0.27 -18.18
N GLY A 16 20.37 -0.43 -17.75
CA GLY A 16 21.08 0.53 -16.92
C GLY A 16 21.61 1.72 -17.71
N TYR A 17 21.99 2.77 -16.98
CA TYR A 17 22.68 3.90 -17.55
C TYR A 17 24.17 3.57 -17.74
N ALA A 18 24.80 4.19 -18.74
CA ALA A 18 26.20 3.92 -19.09
C ALA A 18 27.20 4.22 -17.95
N ASP A 19 26.90 5.20 -17.11
CA ASP A 19 27.69 5.53 -15.92
C ASP A 19 27.61 4.45 -14.84
N ILE A 20 26.43 3.83 -14.64
CA ILE A 20 26.27 2.71 -13.72
C ILE A 20 27.02 1.49 -14.22
N ALA A 21 26.94 1.17 -15.52
CA ALA A 21 27.70 0.08 -16.13
C ALA A 21 29.21 0.28 -15.98
N ALA A 22 29.69 1.51 -16.20
CA ALA A 22 31.09 1.89 -16.05
C ALA A 22 31.58 1.83 -14.59
N GLU A 23 30.75 2.14 -13.62
CA GLU A 23 31.07 1.99 -12.20
C GLU A 23 31.18 0.53 -11.77
N LEU A 24 30.32 -0.34 -12.31
CA LEU A 24 30.43 -1.80 -12.09
C LEU A 24 31.76 -2.38 -12.59
N ASP A 25 32.28 -1.85 -13.71
CA ASP A 25 33.54 -2.31 -14.28
C ASP A 25 34.76 -1.84 -13.47
N LYS A 26 34.68 -0.71 -12.78
CA LYS A 26 35.77 -0.17 -11.97
C LYS A 26 35.96 -0.87 -10.63
N ARG A 27 34.92 -1.56 -10.15
CA ARG A 27 34.94 -2.21 -8.84
C ARG A 27 35.07 -3.71 -9.01
N ASP A 28 36.15 -4.28 -8.47
CA ASP A 28 36.42 -5.72 -8.43
C ASP A 28 35.53 -6.40 -7.38
N GLY A 29 34.26 -6.27 -7.55
CA GLY A 29 33.21 -6.70 -6.63
C GLY A 29 32.12 -5.64 -6.49
N TRP A 30 30.90 -6.07 -6.34
CA TRP A 30 29.80 -5.14 -6.17
C TRP A 30 29.85 -4.51 -4.79
N PRO A 31 29.68 -3.18 -4.66
CA PRO A 31 29.71 -2.51 -3.36
C PRO A 31 28.73 -3.06 -2.35
N LEU A 32 27.64 -3.69 -2.84
CA LEU A 32 26.63 -4.28 -1.98
C LEU A 32 27.11 -5.42 -1.10
N GLU A 33 28.15 -6.17 -1.48
CA GLU A 33 28.67 -7.22 -0.61
C GLU A 33 29.64 -6.70 0.45
N GLU A 34 30.48 -5.71 0.14
CA GLU A 34 31.46 -5.16 1.07
C GLU A 34 30.91 -4.02 1.93
N ASP A 35 30.10 -3.12 1.36
CA ASP A 35 29.55 -1.97 2.10
C ASP A 35 28.45 -2.39 3.09
N PHE A 36 27.70 -3.43 2.78
CA PHE A 36 26.78 -4.04 3.73
C PHE A 36 27.46 -4.98 4.74
N LEU A 37 28.59 -5.60 4.35
CA LEU A 37 29.37 -6.50 5.24
C LEU A 37 30.20 -5.74 6.27
N THR A 38 30.63 -4.51 6.00
CA THR A 38 31.40 -3.69 6.96
C THR A 38 30.57 -3.27 8.17
N GLY A 39 29.22 -3.29 8.07
CA GLY A 39 28.31 -3.03 9.17
C GLY A 39 27.86 -4.27 9.95
N GLY A 40 28.30 -5.48 9.55
CA GLY A 40 27.86 -6.73 10.17
C GLY A 40 26.40 -7.10 9.86
N MET A 41 25.74 -6.37 8.95
CA MET A 41 24.40 -6.73 8.47
C MET A 41 24.50 -7.68 7.28
N PRO A 42 23.66 -8.71 7.21
CA PRO A 42 23.60 -9.57 6.03
C PRO A 42 23.17 -8.73 4.82
N PRO A 43 23.68 -9.03 3.61
CA PRO A 43 23.36 -8.28 2.39
C PRO A 43 21.87 -8.37 1.97
N ASP A 44 21.08 -9.09 2.72
CA ASP A 44 19.70 -9.40 2.43
C ASP A 44 18.89 -9.51 3.73
N ASP A 45 18.24 -8.42 4.12
CA ASP A 45 17.35 -8.39 5.29
C ASP A 45 16.10 -9.25 5.11
N TYR A 46 15.81 -9.66 3.88
CA TYR A 46 14.66 -10.50 3.57
C TYR A 46 14.66 -11.81 4.36
N ILE A 47 15.84 -12.36 4.65
CA ILE A 47 16.00 -13.57 5.47
C ILE A 47 15.38 -13.41 6.87
N HIS A 48 15.33 -12.20 7.40
CA HIS A 48 14.79 -11.90 8.73
C HIS A 48 13.27 -11.67 8.70
N CYS A 49 12.68 -11.50 7.52
CA CYS A 49 11.23 -11.31 7.38
C CYS A 49 10.43 -12.60 7.59
N ASN A 50 11.09 -13.76 7.66
CA ASN A 50 10.47 -15.08 7.80
C ASN A 50 9.40 -15.38 6.74
N ILE A 51 9.55 -14.83 5.53
CA ILE A 51 8.64 -15.06 4.41
C ILE A 51 8.95 -16.43 3.83
N THR A 52 8.01 -17.37 3.94
CA THR A 52 8.15 -18.76 3.51
C THR A 52 7.22 -19.13 2.38
N GLN A 53 6.10 -18.43 2.27
CA GLN A 53 5.03 -18.65 1.28
C GLN A 53 4.45 -17.33 0.78
N LYS A 54 3.71 -17.40 -0.31
CA LYS A 54 3.11 -16.19 -0.94
C LYS A 54 2.13 -15.44 -0.02
N GLN A 55 1.42 -16.16 0.85
CA GLN A 55 0.48 -15.55 1.79
C GLN A 55 1.18 -14.61 2.77
N ASP A 56 2.41 -14.93 3.19
CA ASP A 56 3.17 -14.12 4.12
C ASP A 56 3.38 -12.67 3.61
N TRP A 57 3.46 -12.48 2.28
CA TRP A 57 3.51 -11.15 1.68
C TRP A 57 2.25 -10.33 1.93
N ILE A 58 1.08 -10.96 1.80
CA ILE A 58 -0.20 -10.29 2.06
C ILE A 58 -0.31 -9.96 3.54
N ASP A 59 0.03 -10.92 4.40
CA ASP A 59 -0.11 -10.78 5.86
C ASP A 59 0.84 -9.72 6.44
N LEU A 60 2.02 -9.55 5.84
CA LEU A 60 3.03 -8.60 6.31
C LEU A 60 2.94 -7.21 5.66
N TYR A 61 2.50 -7.12 4.39
CA TYR A 61 2.62 -5.88 3.61
C TYR A 61 1.29 -5.31 3.09
N ALA A 62 0.22 -6.07 3.09
CA ALA A 62 -1.09 -5.57 2.67
C ALA A 62 -2.04 -5.44 3.86
N THR A 63 -2.23 -6.52 4.62
CA THR A 63 -3.21 -6.60 5.69
C THR A 63 -3.02 -5.55 6.81
N PRO A 64 -1.80 -5.29 7.33
CA PRO A 64 -1.62 -4.40 8.48
C PRO A 64 -1.57 -2.91 8.12
N TYR A 65 -1.46 -2.57 6.84
CA TYR A 65 -1.29 -1.18 6.41
C TYR A 65 -2.57 -0.57 5.88
N TYR A 66 -2.71 0.73 6.11
CA TYR A 66 -3.81 1.54 5.61
C TYR A 66 -3.24 2.73 4.84
N PHE A 67 -3.90 3.10 3.74
CA PHE A 67 -3.41 4.09 2.80
C PHE A 67 -4.47 5.17 2.61
N GLY A 68 -4.15 6.41 2.99
CA GLY A 68 -4.97 7.57 2.69
C GLY A 68 -4.90 7.90 1.20
N CYS A 69 -6.04 8.12 0.60
CA CYS A 69 -6.17 8.35 -0.83
C CYS A 69 -7.12 9.52 -1.09
N GLU A 70 -6.82 10.35 -2.08
CA GLU A 70 -7.70 11.42 -2.53
C GLU A 70 -9.01 10.87 -3.10
N ALA A 71 -10.07 11.67 -3.00
CA ALA A 71 -11.42 11.26 -3.33
C ALA A 71 -11.60 10.86 -4.79
N ASP A 72 -11.06 11.67 -5.70
CA ASP A 72 -11.26 11.59 -7.15
C ASP A 72 -10.18 10.79 -7.90
N ASP A 73 -9.16 10.29 -7.17
CA ASP A 73 -8.11 9.51 -7.81
C ASP A 73 -8.63 8.14 -8.27
N ARG A 74 -8.76 7.95 -9.57
CA ARG A 74 -9.19 6.68 -10.18
C ARG A 74 -8.24 5.51 -9.88
N MET A 75 -7.00 5.78 -9.50
CA MET A 75 -6.06 4.75 -9.07
C MET A 75 -6.48 4.07 -7.75
N ASN A 76 -7.39 4.67 -6.99
CA ASN A 76 -7.99 4.04 -5.81
C ASN A 76 -8.63 2.68 -6.14
N ALA A 77 -9.13 2.50 -7.37
CA ALA A 77 -9.68 1.23 -7.84
C ALA A 77 -8.69 0.06 -7.79
N VAL A 78 -7.38 0.33 -7.85
CA VAL A 78 -6.33 -0.70 -7.75
C VAL A 78 -6.38 -1.40 -6.40
N ALA A 79 -6.74 -0.68 -5.33
CA ALA A 79 -6.84 -1.24 -3.97
C ALA A 79 -7.87 -2.37 -3.86
N PHE A 80 -8.91 -2.32 -4.68
CA PHE A 80 -10.07 -3.23 -4.66
C PHE A 80 -10.08 -4.21 -5.83
N GLY A 81 -9.29 -3.93 -6.85
CA GLY A 81 -9.26 -4.68 -8.11
C GLY A 81 -8.47 -5.99 -8.03
N LYS A 82 -8.65 -6.81 -9.07
CA LYS A 82 -7.90 -8.06 -9.26
C LYS A 82 -6.48 -7.86 -9.80
N ALA A 83 -6.08 -6.61 -10.05
CA ALA A 83 -4.76 -6.27 -10.60
C ALA A 83 -3.63 -6.41 -9.56
N MET A 84 -3.96 -6.39 -8.27
CA MET A 84 -2.98 -6.56 -7.21
C MET A 84 -2.35 -7.96 -7.24
N PRO A 85 -1.01 -8.04 -7.11
CA PRO A 85 -0.32 -9.32 -7.00
C PRO A 85 -0.91 -10.20 -5.91
N LEU A 86 -0.95 -11.50 -6.16
CA LEU A 86 -1.44 -12.52 -5.22
C LEU A 86 -2.94 -12.38 -4.84
N GLY A 87 -3.70 -11.53 -5.53
CA GLY A 87 -5.08 -11.22 -5.18
C GLY A 87 -5.22 -10.40 -3.88
N ALA A 88 -4.16 -9.69 -3.49
CA ALA A 88 -4.20 -8.84 -2.32
C ALA A 88 -5.24 -7.71 -2.48
N ARG A 89 -5.87 -7.33 -1.38
CA ARG A 89 -6.65 -6.10 -1.27
C ARG A 89 -5.90 -5.14 -0.35
N ILE A 90 -5.87 -3.88 -0.71
CA ILE A 90 -5.24 -2.82 0.09
C ILE A 90 -6.33 -2.09 0.86
N ASN A 91 -6.04 -1.75 2.12
CA ASN A 91 -6.97 -0.98 2.95
C ASN A 91 -6.87 0.51 2.61
N ALA A 92 -7.44 0.92 1.48
CA ALA A 92 -7.53 2.32 1.11
C ALA A 92 -8.55 3.04 2.01
N ILE A 93 -8.21 4.24 2.46
CA ILE A 93 -9.05 5.11 3.26
C ILE A 93 -9.28 6.41 2.50
N TYR A 94 -10.53 6.77 2.36
CA TYR A 94 -10.95 8.03 1.77
C TYR A 94 -10.38 9.23 2.53
N SER A 95 -9.86 10.18 1.78
CA SER A 95 -9.47 11.51 2.24
C SER A 95 -10.14 12.55 1.36
N SER A 96 -10.72 13.56 1.98
CA SER A 96 -11.48 14.59 1.27
C SER A 96 -10.62 15.70 0.66
N ASP A 97 -9.38 15.79 1.11
CA ASP A 97 -8.46 16.89 0.78
C ASP A 97 -9.01 18.30 1.03
N ILE A 98 -10.10 18.40 1.83
CA ILE A 98 -10.75 19.67 2.16
C ILE A 98 -9.75 20.62 2.83
N GLY A 99 -9.61 21.81 2.27
CA GLY A 99 -8.69 22.84 2.73
C GLY A 99 -7.55 23.11 1.72
N HIS A 100 -7.39 22.26 0.73
CA HIS A 100 -6.51 22.54 -0.40
C HIS A 100 -7.20 23.46 -1.42
N PHE A 101 -6.40 24.17 -2.21
CA PHE A 101 -6.87 25.24 -3.12
C PHE A 101 -7.71 24.72 -4.29
N ASP A 102 -7.54 23.46 -4.66
CA ASP A 102 -8.24 22.76 -5.73
C ASP A 102 -9.56 22.15 -5.28
N VAL A 103 -9.79 21.97 -3.98
CA VAL A 103 -11.12 21.58 -3.45
C VAL A 103 -11.99 22.82 -3.26
N VAL A 104 -12.59 23.28 -4.34
CA VAL A 104 -13.37 24.52 -4.40
C VAL A 104 -14.70 24.41 -3.66
N ASP A 105 -15.35 23.25 -3.68
CA ASP A 105 -16.60 22.98 -2.97
C ASP A 105 -16.40 21.79 -2.00
N MET A 106 -16.43 22.06 -0.71
CA MET A 106 -16.29 21.05 0.34
C MET A 106 -17.36 19.94 0.31
N ARG A 107 -18.41 20.09 -0.48
CA ARG A 107 -19.47 19.07 -0.66
C ARG A 107 -19.17 18.12 -1.82
N ALA A 108 -18.24 18.48 -2.70
CA ALA A 108 -17.92 17.72 -3.90
C ALA A 108 -17.14 16.42 -3.63
N PRO A 109 -16.15 16.35 -2.70
CA PRO A 109 -15.25 15.19 -2.62
C PRO A 109 -15.95 13.83 -2.43
N LEU A 110 -17.04 13.75 -1.67
CA LEU A 110 -17.75 12.49 -1.50
C LEU A 110 -18.54 12.04 -2.73
N PRO A 111 -19.30 12.92 -3.43
CA PRO A 111 -19.84 12.64 -4.75
C PRO A 111 -18.78 12.24 -5.78
N GLU A 112 -17.64 12.93 -5.84
CA GLU A 112 -16.52 12.64 -6.74
C GLU A 112 -15.96 11.25 -6.47
N ALA A 113 -15.74 10.88 -5.21
CA ALA A 113 -15.34 9.53 -4.86
C ALA A 113 -16.35 8.46 -5.31
N PHE A 114 -17.64 8.78 -5.35
CA PHE A 114 -18.68 7.85 -5.79
C PHE A 114 -18.68 7.62 -7.31
N GLU A 115 -18.07 8.51 -8.09
CA GLU A 115 -17.87 8.30 -9.53
C GLU A 115 -17.09 7.00 -9.83
N LEU A 116 -16.23 6.54 -8.90
CA LEU A 116 -15.58 5.24 -9.04
C LEU A 116 -16.58 4.07 -9.16
N VAL A 117 -17.73 4.18 -8.50
CA VAL A 117 -18.82 3.19 -8.60
C VAL A 117 -19.61 3.41 -9.88
N GLU A 118 -19.96 4.65 -10.19
CA GLU A 118 -20.74 5.00 -11.39
C GLU A 118 -20.02 4.61 -12.68
N ASP A 119 -18.69 4.79 -12.71
CA ASP A 119 -17.82 4.38 -13.82
C ASP A 119 -17.50 2.87 -13.82
N GLY A 120 -17.96 2.12 -12.81
CA GLY A 120 -17.77 0.67 -12.72
C GLY A 120 -16.33 0.24 -12.36
N HIS A 121 -15.53 1.13 -11.77
CA HIS A 121 -14.17 0.82 -11.34
C HIS A 121 -14.13 0.02 -10.04
N ILE A 122 -15.08 0.28 -9.13
CA ILE A 122 -15.27 -0.45 -7.87
C ILE A 122 -16.75 -0.75 -7.65
N THR A 123 -17.04 -1.67 -6.71
CA THR A 123 -18.41 -1.96 -6.30
C THR A 123 -18.87 -1.02 -5.17
N GLU A 124 -20.19 -0.98 -4.89
CA GLU A 124 -20.73 -0.26 -3.73
C GLU A 124 -20.16 -0.79 -2.41
N ASP A 125 -19.89 -2.10 -2.30
CA ASP A 125 -19.24 -2.68 -1.13
C ASP A 125 -17.79 -2.22 -0.99
N ASP A 126 -17.04 -2.13 -2.09
CA ASP A 126 -15.69 -1.56 -2.10
C ASP A 126 -15.71 -0.08 -1.70
N PHE A 127 -16.66 0.68 -2.21
CA PHE A 127 -16.85 2.07 -1.85
C PHE A 127 -17.15 2.23 -0.36
N ARG A 128 -18.02 1.38 0.20
CA ARG A 128 -18.29 1.34 1.63
C ARG A 128 -17.04 1.05 2.45
N ASP A 129 -16.21 0.12 2.00
CA ASP A 129 -14.91 -0.14 2.64
C ASP A 129 -14.00 1.10 2.57
N PHE A 130 -13.95 1.75 1.42
CA PHE A 130 -13.13 2.94 1.19
C PHE A 130 -13.51 4.12 2.08
N VAL A 131 -14.78 4.52 2.08
CA VAL A 131 -15.23 5.75 2.77
C VAL A 131 -15.59 5.54 4.24
N PHE A 132 -15.71 4.30 4.70
CA PHE A 132 -16.20 4.02 6.05
C PHE A 132 -15.49 2.87 6.75
N ALA A 133 -15.59 1.65 6.23
CA ALA A 133 -15.26 0.48 7.02
C ALA A 133 -13.75 0.36 7.33
N ASN A 134 -12.87 0.75 6.39
CA ASN A 134 -11.43 0.73 6.62
C ASN A 134 -11.00 1.74 7.69
N ALA A 135 -11.59 2.93 7.71
CA ALA A 135 -11.36 3.91 8.76
C ALA A 135 -11.84 3.39 10.14
N VAL A 136 -13.03 2.75 10.17
CA VAL A 136 -13.54 2.15 11.41
C VAL A 136 -12.63 1.03 11.90
N ARG A 137 -12.13 0.18 11.01
CA ARG A 137 -11.18 -0.89 11.38
C ARG A 137 -9.90 -0.31 11.93
N LEU A 138 -9.31 0.71 11.28
CA LEU A 138 -8.06 1.30 11.71
C LEU A 138 -8.15 1.91 13.12
N TRP A 139 -9.08 2.82 13.31
CA TRP A 139 -9.16 3.57 14.59
C TRP A 139 -9.98 2.86 15.65
N GLY A 140 -11.06 2.18 15.25
CA GLY A 140 -11.95 1.51 16.17
C GLY A 140 -11.36 0.27 16.82
N THR A 141 -10.45 -0.45 16.17
CA THR A 141 -9.74 -1.59 16.78
C THR A 141 -8.74 -1.13 17.83
N GLN A 142 -8.13 0.04 17.65
CA GLN A 142 -7.21 0.63 18.62
C GLN A 142 -7.96 1.30 19.79
N ASN A 143 -9.10 1.91 19.49
CA ASN A 143 -9.97 2.55 20.47
C ASN A 143 -11.45 2.30 20.12
N PRO A 144 -12.11 1.30 20.73
CA PRO A 144 -13.51 0.97 20.43
C PRO A 144 -14.50 2.15 20.67
N ARG A 145 -14.08 3.15 21.40
CA ARG A 145 -14.87 4.36 21.68
C ARG A 145 -14.58 5.52 20.72
N PHE A 146 -13.68 5.34 19.76
CA PHE A 146 -13.23 6.40 18.87
C PHE A 146 -14.39 7.13 18.16
N PHE A 147 -15.42 6.40 17.78
CA PHE A 147 -16.57 6.94 17.05
C PHE A 147 -17.74 7.36 17.97
N GLU A 148 -17.61 7.28 19.31
CA GLU A 148 -18.65 7.75 20.22
C GLU A 148 -18.95 9.24 20.00
N GLY A 149 -20.21 9.60 19.99
CA GLY A 149 -20.65 10.99 19.77
C GLY A 149 -20.68 11.44 18.29
N THR A 150 -20.26 10.57 17.36
CA THR A 150 -20.38 10.85 15.92
C THR A 150 -21.69 10.34 15.33
N ALA A 151 -22.06 10.84 14.16
CA ALA A 151 -23.25 10.37 13.43
C ALA A 151 -23.20 8.89 13.05
N VAL A 152 -21.98 8.29 12.97
CA VAL A 152 -21.75 6.90 12.56
C VAL A 152 -21.46 5.95 13.74
N ALA A 153 -21.61 6.40 14.97
CA ALA A 153 -21.25 5.64 16.17
C ALA A 153 -21.90 4.24 16.23
N LYS A 154 -23.17 4.14 15.86
CA LYS A 154 -23.94 2.90 15.87
C LYS A 154 -23.43 1.90 14.82
N GLU A 155 -23.21 2.37 13.61
CA GLU A 155 -22.74 1.59 12.46
C GLU A 155 -21.30 1.13 12.69
N ALA A 156 -20.45 2.00 13.23
CA ALA A 156 -19.08 1.68 13.60
C ALA A 156 -19.02 0.59 14.68
N ALA A 157 -19.84 0.72 15.73
CA ALA A 157 -19.92 -0.30 16.78
C ALA A 157 -20.44 -1.64 16.25
N ALA A 158 -21.38 -1.63 15.32
CA ALA A 158 -21.89 -2.85 14.69
C ALA A 158 -20.82 -3.54 13.83
N LEU A 159 -20.05 -2.77 13.07
CA LEU A 159 -18.94 -3.30 12.28
C LEU A 159 -17.87 -3.96 13.15
N LEU A 160 -17.45 -3.29 14.23
CA LEU A 160 -16.41 -3.81 15.11
C LEU A 160 -16.83 -5.10 15.86
N LYS A 161 -18.11 -5.23 16.21
CA LYS A 161 -18.63 -6.47 16.86
C LYS A 161 -18.55 -7.69 15.94
N ASN A 162 -18.65 -7.51 14.64
CA ASN A 162 -18.63 -8.61 13.67
C ASN A 162 -17.21 -9.05 13.29
N GLN A 163 -16.19 -8.39 13.84
CA GLN A 163 -14.77 -8.70 13.59
C GLN A 163 -14.08 -9.40 14.76
N LEU A 164 -14.76 -9.49 15.91
CA LEU A 164 -14.35 -10.24 17.11
C LEU A 164 -14.99 -11.63 17.11
#